data_32cab4bd398ab2fc13c722d6ea36b237
#
_entry.id   32cab4bd398ab2fc13c722d6ea36b237
#
_cell.length_a   1.000
_cell.length_b   1.000
_cell.length_c   1.000
_cell.angle_alpha   90.00
_cell.angle_beta   90.00
_cell.angle_gamma   90.00
#
_symmetry.space_group_name_H-M   'P 1'
#
loop_
_entity.id
_entity.type
_entity.pdbx_description
1 polymer ?
#
loop_
_entity_poly.entity_id
_entity_poly.type
_entity_poly.pdbx_seq_one_letter_code
_entity_poly.pdbx_strand_id
1 'polypeptide(L)'
;MNEDTINEYEQLIARYLASEATDEEIARLEEWVGRSDENMRIYSVQKNIWDNLHAPFSPDEIDLDEATRKILSATGSGESQRKNPLKHILNIWKGVAAILFIPLLVLTVYLFSSKEDKTGENPVMLYAAYGSRVETILPDGSKVWLNANSTLSYPQEFASDKREVELAGEGYFQVESDRSHPFLVKTKDFIVEAYGTEFNVNSYQQNAMQQSVTLVKGNVDVTINSGNSYQLSPGEHLTYSDGKIKIHSNAEVGKYCCWKEGALNFNDNTLGEIFTRLSEIYDVEFDVRNPEIESYRYHATFEGESLEEILKLIEMSGTIEVKEIPGKSGRKLYQIKKI
;
A
#
# COMPACT_ATOMS: atom_id res chain seq x y z
N MET A 1 -17.32 46.04 -21.71
CA MET A 1 -15.94 45.85 -21.23
C MET A 1 -15.61 44.36 -21.38
N ASN A 2 -14.43 44.00 -21.97
CA ASN A 2 -14.09 42.59 -22.16
C ASN A 2 -13.83 41.92 -20.81
N GLU A 3 -14.25 40.67 -20.65
CA GLU A 3 -14.02 39.84 -19.43
C GLU A 3 -12.51 39.78 -19.07
N ASP A 4 -11.62 39.72 -20.05
CA ASP A 4 -10.17 39.72 -19.86
C ASP A 4 -9.65 40.96 -19.15
N THR A 5 -10.25 42.14 -19.44
CA THR A 5 -9.86 43.43 -18.85
C THR A 5 -10.33 43.53 -17.38
N ILE A 6 -11.47 42.96 -17.04
CA ILE A 6 -11.99 42.92 -15.66
C ILE A 6 -11.06 42.04 -14.81
N ASN A 7 -10.68 40.87 -15.31
CA ASN A 7 -9.83 39.91 -14.59
C ASN A 7 -8.42 40.48 -14.32
N GLU A 8 -7.87 41.28 -15.24
CA GLU A 8 -6.59 41.96 -15.05
C GLU A 8 -6.63 42.96 -13.88
N TYR A 9 -7.70 43.79 -13.81
CA TYR A 9 -7.83 44.75 -12.73
C TYR A 9 -8.24 44.14 -11.38
N GLU A 10 -8.94 43.03 -11.36
CA GLU A 10 -9.20 42.26 -10.12
C GLU A 10 -7.91 41.74 -9.49
N GLN A 11 -6.98 41.23 -10.29
CA GLN A 11 -5.66 40.82 -9.81
C GLN A 11 -4.84 42.04 -9.32
N LEU A 12 -4.94 43.16 -9.99
CA LEU A 12 -4.27 44.40 -9.59
C LEU A 12 -4.79 44.95 -8.26
N ILE A 13 -6.14 44.89 -8.04
CA ILE A 13 -6.77 45.26 -6.77
C ILE A 13 -6.27 44.34 -5.65
N ALA A 14 -6.20 43.04 -5.87
CA ALA A 14 -5.72 42.08 -4.87
C ALA A 14 -4.27 42.39 -4.46
N ARG A 15 -3.36 42.67 -5.42
CA ARG A 15 -1.96 43.03 -5.15
C ARG A 15 -1.85 44.37 -4.42
N TYR A 16 -2.69 45.34 -4.76
CA TYR A 16 -2.75 46.64 -4.09
C TYR A 16 -3.16 46.49 -2.62
N LEU A 17 -4.21 45.71 -2.35
CA LEU A 17 -4.71 45.44 -1.00
C LEU A 17 -3.70 44.64 -0.17
N ALA A 18 -2.93 43.77 -0.79
CA ALA A 18 -1.83 43.01 -0.16
C ALA A 18 -0.56 43.85 0.06
N SER A 19 -0.53 45.13 -0.37
CA SER A 19 0.67 45.99 -0.36
C SER A 19 1.84 45.47 -1.26
N GLU A 20 1.50 44.74 -2.31
CA GLU A 20 2.45 44.13 -3.25
C GLU A 20 2.49 44.84 -4.61
N ALA A 21 1.67 45.88 -4.81
CA ALA A 21 1.63 46.64 -6.08
C ALA A 21 2.73 47.68 -6.15
N THR A 22 3.31 47.86 -7.36
CA THR A 22 4.31 48.89 -7.64
C THR A 22 3.66 50.28 -7.84
N ASP A 23 4.43 51.36 -7.72
CA ASP A 23 3.91 52.74 -7.88
C ASP A 23 3.24 52.95 -9.25
N GLU A 24 3.77 52.32 -10.32
CA GLU A 24 3.16 52.37 -11.67
C GLU A 24 1.80 51.62 -11.72
N GLU A 25 1.71 50.52 -11.04
CA GLU A 25 0.49 49.73 -10.93
C GLU A 25 -0.58 50.43 -10.10
N ILE A 26 -0.17 51.12 -9.05
CA ILE A 26 -1.08 51.94 -8.21
C ILE A 26 -1.66 53.09 -9.06
N ALA A 27 -0.84 53.82 -9.79
CA ALA A 27 -1.32 54.89 -10.67
C ALA A 27 -2.30 54.39 -11.75
N ARG A 28 -2.04 53.20 -12.32
CA ARG A 28 -2.97 52.56 -13.29
C ARG A 28 -4.29 52.18 -12.65
N LEU A 29 -4.27 51.68 -11.39
CA LEU A 29 -5.45 51.32 -10.66
C LEU A 29 -6.30 52.54 -10.33
N GLU A 30 -5.70 53.63 -9.83
CA GLU A 30 -6.38 54.90 -9.52
C GLU A 30 -7.06 55.50 -10.75
N GLU A 31 -6.36 55.56 -11.88
CA GLU A 31 -6.90 56.00 -13.15
C GLU A 31 -8.13 55.13 -13.60
N TRP A 32 -8.00 53.82 -13.46
CA TRP A 32 -9.08 52.90 -13.85
C TRP A 32 -10.30 53.04 -12.95
N VAL A 33 -10.11 53.15 -11.63
CA VAL A 33 -11.20 53.37 -10.66
C VAL A 33 -11.93 54.68 -10.94
N GLY A 34 -11.21 55.73 -11.32
CA GLY A 34 -11.80 57.04 -11.60
C GLY A 34 -12.55 57.15 -12.95
N ARG A 35 -12.43 56.12 -13.85
CA ARG A 35 -13.03 56.18 -15.20
C ARG A 35 -14.54 55.92 -15.23
N SER A 36 -15.10 55.17 -14.25
CA SER A 36 -16.51 54.90 -14.21
C SER A 36 -17.00 54.49 -12.81
N ASP A 37 -18.29 54.78 -12.53
CA ASP A 37 -18.92 54.35 -11.26
C ASP A 37 -18.94 52.81 -11.11
N GLU A 38 -18.93 52.05 -12.19
CA GLU A 38 -18.88 50.59 -12.17
C GLU A 38 -17.52 50.06 -11.68
N ASN A 39 -16.45 50.70 -12.15
CA ASN A 39 -15.09 50.36 -11.70
C ASN A 39 -14.90 50.67 -10.21
N MET A 40 -15.40 51.82 -9.75
CA MET A 40 -15.39 52.19 -8.35
C MET A 40 -16.19 51.17 -7.51
N ARG A 41 -17.32 50.67 -8.02
CA ARG A 41 -18.10 49.65 -7.35
C ARG A 41 -17.37 48.33 -7.22
N ILE A 42 -16.71 47.83 -8.27
CA ILE A 42 -15.90 46.63 -8.26
C ILE A 42 -14.80 46.76 -7.23
N TYR A 43 -14.06 47.85 -7.23
CA TYR A 43 -13.02 48.13 -6.24
C TYR A 43 -13.53 48.11 -4.82
N SER A 44 -14.66 48.80 -4.56
CA SER A 44 -15.26 48.90 -3.24
C SER A 44 -15.73 47.57 -2.69
N VAL A 45 -16.27 46.70 -3.54
CA VAL A 45 -16.70 45.34 -3.16
C VAL A 45 -15.47 44.50 -2.75
N GLN A 46 -14.39 44.51 -3.54
CA GLN A 46 -13.22 43.75 -3.22
C GLN A 46 -12.49 44.27 -1.98
N LYS A 47 -12.41 45.59 -1.82
CA LYS A 47 -11.86 46.19 -0.60
C LYS A 47 -12.66 45.80 0.64
N ASN A 48 -14.00 45.84 0.59
CA ASN A 48 -14.83 45.43 1.71
C ASN A 48 -14.65 43.96 2.08
N ILE A 49 -14.48 43.07 1.08
CA ILE A 49 -14.17 41.66 1.31
C ILE A 49 -12.81 41.53 2.02
N TRP A 50 -11.80 42.25 1.53
CA TRP A 50 -10.46 42.24 2.10
C TRP A 50 -10.44 42.76 3.54
N ASP A 51 -11.07 43.90 3.82
CA ASP A 51 -11.14 44.52 5.14
C ASP A 51 -11.87 43.62 6.14
N ASN A 52 -12.91 42.91 5.71
CA ASN A 52 -13.61 41.94 6.56
C ASN A 52 -12.81 40.65 6.85
N LEU A 53 -11.96 40.23 5.92
CA LEU A 53 -11.10 39.06 6.08
C LEU A 53 -9.88 39.35 6.99
N HIS A 54 -9.42 40.61 7.01
CA HIS A 54 -8.21 41.05 7.74
C HIS A 54 -8.51 41.95 8.92
N ALA A 55 -9.80 42.19 9.24
CA ALA A 55 -10.16 42.90 10.46
C ALA A 55 -9.65 42.11 11.69
N PRO A 56 -8.87 42.75 12.58
CA PRO A 56 -8.47 42.08 13.83
C PRO A 56 -9.73 41.89 14.67
N PHE A 57 -10.31 40.71 14.59
CA PHE A 57 -11.44 40.31 15.41
C PHE A 57 -10.89 39.90 16.78
N SER A 58 -10.96 40.81 17.77
CA SER A 58 -10.69 40.50 19.16
C SER A 58 -12.03 40.23 19.83
N PRO A 59 -12.39 38.96 20.13
CA PRO A 59 -13.66 38.62 20.76
C PRO A 59 -13.88 39.28 22.16
N ASP A 60 -12.80 39.72 22.79
CA ASP A 60 -12.78 40.22 24.17
C ASP A 60 -13.07 41.75 24.30
N GLU A 61 -13.15 42.49 23.20
CA GLU A 61 -13.39 43.95 23.22
C GLU A 61 -14.84 44.37 23.02
N ILE A 62 -15.77 43.42 22.84
CA ILE A 62 -17.19 43.72 22.72
C ILE A 62 -17.83 43.63 24.11
N ASP A 63 -17.98 44.79 24.80
CA ASP A 63 -18.83 44.89 25.96
C ASP A 63 -20.31 44.80 25.56
N LEU A 64 -20.76 43.54 25.50
CA LEU A 64 -22.16 43.19 25.15
C LEU A 64 -23.17 43.80 26.14
N ASP A 65 -22.74 44.08 27.40
CA ASP A 65 -23.60 44.68 28.44
C ASP A 65 -23.82 46.18 28.22
N GLU A 66 -22.81 46.90 27.72
CA GLU A 66 -22.93 48.32 27.37
C GLU A 66 -23.72 48.53 26.09
N ALA A 67 -23.52 47.69 25.08
CA ALA A 67 -24.28 47.70 23.85
C ALA A 67 -25.76 47.37 24.11
N THR A 68 -26.06 46.41 24.96
CA THR A 68 -27.41 46.02 25.34
C THR A 68 -28.09 47.10 26.14
N ARG A 69 -27.37 47.79 27.03
CA ARG A 69 -27.88 48.89 27.86
C ARG A 69 -28.17 50.12 27.01
N LYS A 70 -27.37 50.46 26.01
CA LYS A 70 -27.63 51.57 25.08
C LYS A 70 -28.83 51.30 24.21
N ILE A 71 -29.09 50.09 23.78
CA ILE A 71 -30.27 49.70 23.01
C ILE A 71 -31.52 49.74 23.89
N LEU A 72 -31.45 49.25 25.13
CA LEU A 72 -32.57 49.25 26.07
C LEU A 72 -32.95 50.68 26.56
N SER A 73 -31.97 51.61 26.68
CA SER A 73 -32.23 53.00 27.04
C SER A 73 -32.79 53.86 25.89
N ALA A 74 -32.55 53.50 24.64
CA ALA A 74 -33.10 54.20 23.45
C ALA A 74 -34.52 53.78 23.11
N THR A 75 -35.00 52.64 23.63
CA THR A 75 -36.39 52.16 23.48
C THR A 75 -37.16 52.41 24.76
N GLY A 76 -37.47 53.72 25.03
CA GLY A 76 -38.34 54.10 26.12
C GLY A 76 -39.71 53.49 26.05
N SER A 77 -40.08 52.81 27.13
CA SER A 77 -41.42 52.58 27.69
C SER A 77 -42.61 52.50 26.71
N GLY A 78 -43.08 51.29 26.57
CA GLY A 78 -44.40 50.97 25.99
C GLY A 78 -44.69 49.48 26.13
N GLU A 79 -45.26 49.08 27.28
CA GLU A 79 -45.84 47.74 27.44
C GLU A 79 -46.93 47.54 26.41
N SER A 80 -46.59 46.84 25.36
CA SER A 80 -47.55 46.19 24.50
C SER A 80 -47.05 44.78 24.25
N GLN A 81 -47.74 43.80 24.83
CA GLN A 81 -47.57 42.37 24.53
C GLN A 81 -47.82 42.09 23.02
N ARG A 82 -46.92 42.50 22.16
CA ARG A 82 -46.85 41.99 20.79
C ARG A 82 -46.01 40.71 20.83
N LYS A 83 -46.72 39.57 20.77
CA LYS A 83 -46.09 38.29 20.42
C LYS A 83 -45.28 38.49 19.14
N ASN A 84 -43.96 38.56 19.25
CA ASN A 84 -43.07 38.80 18.14
C ASN A 84 -43.14 37.58 17.17
N PRO A 85 -43.81 37.68 16.01
CA PRO A 85 -43.86 36.57 15.05
C PRO A 85 -42.46 36.20 14.52
N LEU A 86 -41.50 37.13 14.58
CA LEU A 86 -40.13 36.93 14.16
C LEU A 86 -39.36 35.86 15.00
N LYS A 87 -39.62 35.80 16.33
CA LYS A 87 -39.00 34.73 17.15
C LYS A 87 -39.53 33.35 16.82
N HIS A 88 -40.79 33.26 16.42
CA HIS A 88 -41.36 31.97 16.03
C HIS A 88 -40.82 31.51 14.65
N ILE A 89 -40.68 32.44 13.72
CA ILE A 89 -40.07 32.20 12.40
C ILE A 89 -38.59 31.80 12.55
N LEU A 90 -37.80 32.51 13.37
CA LEU A 90 -36.40 32.16 13.63
C LEU A 90 -36.24 30.78 14.27
N ASN A 91 -37.13 30.38 15.16
CA ASN A 91 -37.08 29.04 15.76
C ASN A 91 -37.49 27.93 14.78
N ILE A 92 -38.41 28.22 13.86
CA ILE A 92 -38.77 27.30 12.77
C ILE A 92 -37.58 27.14 11.80
N TRP A 93 -36.88 28.23 11.45
CA TRP A 93 -35.72 28.22 10.58
C TRP A 93 -34.54 27.48 11.21
N LYS A 94 -34.32 27.58 12.53
CA LYS A 94 -33.34 26.78 13.26
C LYS A 94 -33.64 25.28 13.21
N GLY A 95 -34.92 24.92 13.34
CA GLY A 95 -35.36 23.53 13.21
C GLY A 95 -35.19 23.00 11.79
N VAL A 96 -35.54 23.78 10.78
CA VAL A 96 -35.36 23.43 9.36
C VAL A 96 -33.86 23.30 9.01
N ALA A 97 -33.02 24.22 9.51
CA ALA A 97 -31.57 24.17 9.32
C ALA A 97 -30.98 22.91 9.96
N ALA A 98 -31.40 22.53 11.17
CA ALA A 98 -30.95 21.31 11.82
C ALA A 98 -31.38 20.03 11.07
N ILE A 99 -32.64 20.02 10.55
CA ILE A 99 -33.17 18.89 9.78
C ILE A 99 -32.43 18.71 8.43
N LEU A 100 -31.93 19.78 7.84
CA LEU A 100 -31.15 19.73 6.60
C LEU A 100 -29.65 19.50 6.85
N PHE A 101 -29.10 20.07 7.92
CA PHE A 101 -27.67 20.00 8.24
C PHE A 101 -27.27 18.62 8.77
N ILE A 102 -28.10 17.98 9.60
CA ILE A 102 -27.80 16.65 10.15
C ILE A 102 -27.72 15.58 9.06
N PRO A 103 -28.69 15.43 8.12
CA PRO A 103 -28.57 14.48 7.03
C PRO A 103 -27.38 14.79 6.10
N LEU A 104 -27.08 16.08 5.85
CA LEU A 104 -25.93 16.48 5.04
C LEU A 104 -24.61 16.13 5.74
N LEU A 105 -24.52 16.35 7.06
CA LEU A 105 -23.35 15.96 7.86
C LEU A 105 -23.20 14.44 7.92
N VAL A 106 -24.30 13.70 8.10
CA VAL A 106 -24.29 12.23 8.06
C VAL A 106 -23.91 11.75 6.65
N LEU A 107 -24.43 12.37 5.60
CA LEU A 107 -24.06 12.04 4.23
C LEU A 107 -22.59 12.34 3.92
N THR A 108 -22.08 13.49 4.38
CA THR A 108 -20.65 13.81 4.23
C THR A 108 -19.77 12.85 5.03
N VAL A 109 -20.10 12.56 6.28
CA VAL A 109 -19.40 11.55 7.08
C VAL A 109 -19.50 10.17 6.42
N TYR A 110 -20.67 9.79 5.93
CA TYR A 110 -20.88 8.54 5.18
C TYR A 110 -20.04 8.49 3.91
N LEU A 111 -20.02 9.53 3.09
CA LEU A 111 -19.20 9.62 1.86
C LEU A 111 -17.70 9.68 2.17
N PHE A 112 -17.29 10.30 3.29
CA PHE A 112 -15.90 10.29 3.74
C PHE A 112 -15.48 8.97 4.41
N SER A 113 -16.39 8.31 5.15
CA SER A 113 -16.16 6.98 5.72
C SER A 113 -16.28 5.86 4.68
N SER A 114 -17.08 6.09 3.62
CA SER A 114 -17.23 5.18 2.47
C SER A 114 -16.15 5.37 1.40
N LYS A 115 -15.04 6.08 1.72
CA LYS A 115 -13.79 5.76 1.08
C LYS A 115 -13.30 4.41 1.64
N GLU A 116 -14.10 3.36 1.44
CA GLU A 116 -13.52 2.03 1.28
C GLU A 116 -12.41 2.19 0.25
N ASP A 117 -11.21 1.81 0.63
CA ASP A 117 -10.12 1.62 -0.29
C ASP A 117 -10.69 0.85 -1.49
N LYS A 118 -10.95 1.56 -2.58
CA LYS A 118 -11.11 0.93 -3.88
C LYS A 118 -9.73 0.39 -4.25
N THR A 119 -9.30 -0.61 -3.50
CA THR A 119 -8.35 -1.60 -3.99
C THR A 119 -8.97 -2.09 -5.29
N GLY A 120 -8.34 -1.74 -6.39
CA GLY A 120 -8.86 -1.76 -7.75
C GLY A 120 -9.77 -2.95 -8.01
N GLU A 121 -10.91 -2.69 -8.59
CA GLU A 121 -12.04 -3.64 -8.80
C GLU A 121 -11.63 -4.97 -9.46
N ASN A 122 -10.39 -5.10 -9.94
CA ASN A 122 -9.82 -6.34 -10.44
C ASN A 122 -8.31 -6.38 -10.14
N PRO A 123 -7.85 -7.14 -9.14
CA PRO A 123 -6.43 -7.32 -8.90
C PRO A 123 -5.77 -7.99 -10.12
N VAL A 124 -4.57 -7.59 -10.42
CA VAL A 124 -3.71 -8.28 -11.40
C VAL A 124 -3.26 -9.57 -10.74
N MET A 125 -3.50 -10.70 -11.41
CA MET A 125 -3.03 -12.00 -10.97
C MET A 125 -1.96 -12.50 -11.92
N LEU A 126 -0.75 -12.69 -11.40
CA LEU A 126 0.40 -13.19 -12.13
C LEU A 126 0.69 -14.62 -11.68
N TYR A 127 0.78 -15.55 -12.61
CA TYR A 127 1.06 -16.96 -12.34
C TYR A 127 2.33 -17.40 -13.06
N ALA A 128 3.27 -17.94 -12.32
CA ALA A 128 4.43 -18.65 -12.86
C ALA A 128 4.11 -20.15 -12.94
N ALA A 129 4.03 -20.68 -14.15
CA ALA A 129 3.75 -22.08 -14.37
C ALA A 129 4.87 -23.00 -13.81
N TYR A 130 4.58 -24.27 -13.67
CA TYR A 130 5.60 -25.26 -13.29
C TYR A 130 6.79 -25.23 -14.29
N GLY A 131 7.99 -25.32 -13.77
CA GLY A 131 9.23 -25.27 -14.54
C GLY A 131 9.58 -23.89 -15.11
N SER A 132 8.78 -22.87 -14.86
CA SER A 132 9.01 -21.52 -15.35
C SER A 132 9.18 -20.49 -14.22
N ARG A 133 9.74 -19.35 -14.57
CA ARG A 133 9.89 -18.20 -13.68
C ARG A 133 9.37 -16.98 -14.41
N VAL A 134 8.82 -16.04 -13.64
CA VAL A 134 8.26 -14.80 -14.16
C VAL A 134 8.89 -13.64 -13.43
N GLU A 135 9.36 -12.65 -14.18
CA GLU A 135 9.80 -11.35 -13.65
C GLU A 135 8.77 -10.29 -13.98
N THR A 136 8.47 -9.42 -13.04
CA THR A 136 7.56 -8.29 -13.23
C THR A 136 8.02 -7.06 -12.47
N ILE A 137 7.54 -5.90 -12.91
CA ILE A 137 7.68 -4.62 -12.20
C ILE A 137 6.29 -4.22 -11.74
N LEU A 138 6.17 -3.95 -10.45
CA LEU A 138 4.94 -3.51 -9.81
C LEU A 138 4.66 -2.02 -10.06
N PRO A 139 3.43 -1.52 -9.78
CA PRO A 139 3.06 -0.12 -10.00
C PRO A 139 3.93 0.90 -9.26
N ASP A 140 4.56 0.53 -8.13
CA ASP A 140 5.48 1.35 -7.36
C ASP A 140 6.95 1.33 -7.86
N GLY A 141 7.24 0.57 -8.92
CA GLY A 141 8.58 0.35 -9.43
C GLY A 141 9.34 -0.82 -8.80
N SER A 142 8.79 -1.46 -7.76
CA SER A 142 9.38 -2.66 -7.14
C SER A 142 9.45 -3.81 -8.15
N LYS A 143 10.57 -4.56 -8.13
CA LYS A 143 10.76 -5.73 -8.99
C LYS A 143 10.47 -7.00 -8.23
N VAL A 144 9.77 -7.91 -8.88
CA VAL A 144 9.43 -9.21 -8.31
C VAL A 144 9.77 -10.32 -9.29
N TRP A 145 10.45 -11.34 -8.79
CA TRP A 145 10.62 -12.62 -9.48
C TRP A 145 9.73 -13.65 -8.80
N LEU A 146 8.95 -14.35 -9.56
CA LEU A 146 8.14 -15.48 -9.10
C LEU A 146 8.79 -16.78 -9.55
N ASN A 147 8.97 -17.70 -8.60
CA ASN A 147 9.43 -19.05 -8.91
C ASN A 147 8.28 -19.91 -9.47
N ALA A 148 8.61 -21.07 -9.98
CA ALA A 148 7.65 -22.03 -10.53
C ALA A 148 6.49 -22.28 -9.56
N ASN A 149 5.30 -22.53 -10.10
CA ASN A 149 4.08 -22.82 -9.34
C ASN A 149 3.75 -21.74 -8.28
N SER A 150 3.97 -20.48 -8.62
CA SER A 150 3.73 -19.37 -7.71
C SER A 150 2.73 -18.37 -8.31
N THR A 151 1.92 -17.79 -7.46
CA THR A 151 0.94 -16.77 -7.83
C THR A 151 1.18 -15.53 -7.01
N LEU A 152 1.20 -14.38 -7.68
CA LEU A 152 1.21 -13.05 -7.07
C LEU A 152 -0.06 -12.32 -7.48
N SER A 153 -0.79 -11.82 -6.48
CA SER A 153 -1.94 -10.94 -6.68
C SER A 153 -1.62 -9.55 -6.15
N TYR A 154 -1.88 -8.51 -6.93
CA TYR A 154 -1.65 -7.12 -6.53
C TYR A 154 -2.63 -6.18 -7.23
N PRO A 155 -2.97 -5.01 -6.64
CA PRO A 155 -3.85 -4.04 -7.26
C PRO A 155 -3.16 -3.33 -8.46
N GLN A 156 -3.94 -2.81 -9.41
CA GLN A 156 -3.41 -2.01 -10.52
C GLN A 156 -2.75 -0.71 -10.02
N GLU A 157 -3.24 -0.16 -8.91
CA GLU A 157 -2.64 0.97 -8.19
C GLU A 157 -2.66 0.64 -6.70
N PHE A 158 -1.57 0.92 -6.00
CA PHE A 158 -1.52 0.71 -4.56
C PHE A 158 -2.36 1.77 -3.82
N ALA A 159 -2.85 1.38 -2.64
CA ALA A 159 -3.55 2.30 -1.74
C ALA A 159 -2.61 3.42 -1.24
N SER A 160 -3.19 4.51 -0.77
CA SER A 160 -2.43 5.69 -0.34
C SER A 160 -1.70 5.52 0.99
N ASP A 161 -1.93 4.43 1.71
CA ASP A 161 -1.37 4.15 3.03
C ASP A 161 -0.40 2.96 3.03
N LYS A 162 -0.51 2.06 2.05
CA LYS A 162 0.29 0.82 1.99
C LYS A 162 0.38 0.26 0.57
N ARG A 163 1.41 -0.56 0.33
CA ARG A 163 1.64 -1.32 -0.89
C ARG A 163 1.48 -2.80 -0.56
N GLU A 164 0.33 -3.37 -0.88
CA GLU A 164 -0.02 -4.73 -0.46
C GLU A 164 -0.07 -5.68 -1.66
N VAL A 165 0.57 -6.84 -1.51
CA VAL A 165 0.53 -7.95 -2.46
C VAL A 165 0.24 -9.26 -1.74
N GLU A 166 -0.39 -10.21 -2.42
CA GLU A 166 -0.63 -11.55 -1.91
C GLU A 166 0.22 -12.56 -2.68
N LEU A 167 0.96 -13.39 -1.95
CA LEU A 167 1.83 -14.43 -2.51
C LEU A 167 1.39 -15.82 -2.08
N ALA A 168 1.24 -16.71 -3.07
CA ALA A 168 1.20 -18.15 -2.87
C ALA A 168 2.35 -18.80 -3.66
N GLY A 169 3.24 -19.54 -3.00
CA GLY A 169 4.45 -20.08 -3.59
C GLY A 169 5.71 -19.32 -3.19
N GLU A 170 6.63 -19.06 -4.07
CA GLU A 170 7.90 -18.40 -3.79
C GLU A 170 8.13 -17.17 -4.65
N GLY A 171 8.53 -16.08 -4.00
CA GLY A 171 8.84 -14.82 -4.64
C GLY A 171 10.08 -14.15 -4.05
N TYR A 172 10.90 -13.57 -4.92
CA TYR A 172 11.97 -12.66 -4.55
C TYR A 172 11.53 -11.23 -4.85
N PHE A 173 11.70 -10.37 -3.89
CA PHE A 173 11.26 -8.98 -3.93
C PHE A 173 12.45 -8.04 -3.81
N GLN A 174 12.54 -7.09 -4.75
CA GLN A 174 13.41 -5.92 -4.67
C GLN A 174 12.51 -4.70 -4.57
N VAL A 175 12.23 -4.30 -3.33
CA VAL A 175 11.23 -3.27 -3.03
C VAL A 175 11.84 -1.89 -3.11
N GLU A 176 11.16 -0.98 -3.82
CA GLU A 176 11.50 0.43 -3.86
C GLU A 176 11.37 1.08 -2.49
N SER A 177 12.34 1.98 -2.16
CA SER A 177 12.43 2.58 -0.83
C SER A 177 11.36 3.65 -0.64
N ASP A 178 10.40 3.36 0.23
CA ASP A 178 9.40 4.32 0.71
C ASP A 178 9.03 4.01 2.16
N ARG A 179 9.44 4.91 3.07
CA ARG A 179 9.18 4.77 4.51
C ARG A 179 7.77 5.19 4.92
N SER A 180 7.09 5.92 4.07
CA SER A 180 5.74 6.44 4.35
C SER A 180 4.66 5.40 4.05
N HIS A 181 4.93 4.50 3.11
CA HIS A 181 3.99 3.49 2.64
C HIS A 181 4.64 2.11 2.71
N PRO A 182 4.39 1.32 3.76
CA PRO A 182 4.95 -0.02 3.91
C PRO A 182 4.57 -0.93 2.74
N PHE A 183 5.50 -1.79 2.34
CA PHE A 183 5.26 -2.86 1.38
C PHE A 183 4.95 -4.15 2.14
N LEU A 184 3.76 -4.70 1.91
CA LEU A 184 3.26 -5.87 2.62
C LEU A 184 3.15 -7.06 1.68
N VAL A 185 3.88 -8.13 1.97
CA VAL A 185 3.68 -9.43 1.31
C VAL A 185 2.85 -10.31 2.21
N LYS A 186 1.59 -10.50 1.86
CA LYS A 186 0.69 -11.41 2.57
C LYS A 186 0.83 -12.82 2.02
N THR A 187 0.97 -13.76 2.93
CA THR A 187 0.87 -15.19 2.65
C THR A 187 -0.27 -15.78 3.49
N LYS A 188 -0.51 -17.06 3.36
CA LYS A 188 -1.53 -17.73 4.17
C LYS A 188 -1.22 -17.69 5.68
N ASP A 189 0.05 -17.77 6.06
CA ASP A 189 0.46 -18.03 7.43
C ASP A 189 1.17 -16.87 8.10
N PHE A 190 1.71 -15.91 7.32
CA PHE A 190 2.40 -14.72 7.82
C PHE A 190 2.34 -13.54 6.84
N ILE A 191 2.68 -12.37 7.35
CA ILE A 191 2.82 -11.13 6.59
C ILE A 191 4.26 -10.65 6.75
N VAL A 192 4.90 -10.28 5.64
CA VAL A 192 6.22 -9.63 5.61
C VAL A 192 6.05 -8.16 5.31
N GLU A 193 6.53 -7.30 6.18
CA GLU A 193 6.49 -5.85 6.04
C GLU A 193 7.89 -5.31 5.72
N ALA A 194 7.98 -4.47 4.69
CA ALA A 194 9.23 -3.96 4.13
C ALA A 194 9.14 -2.48 3.72
N TYR A 195 10.27 -1.75 3.77
CA TYR A 195 10.34 -0.32 3.49
C TYR A 195 11.41 0.08 2.46
N GLY A 196 11.89 -0.85 1.68
CA GLY A 196 13.00 -0.66 0.74
C GLY A 196 14.08 -1.70 0.96
N THR A 197 13.77 -2.94 0.63
CA THR A 197 14.51 -4.13 1.05
C THR A 197 14.59 -5.13 -0.09
N GLU A 198 15.58 -6.01 -0.02
CA GLU A 198 15.69 -7.17 -0.89
C GLU A 198 15.55 -8.44 -0.05
N PHE A 199 14.55 -9.27 -0.38
CA PHE A 199 14.26 -10.48 0.39
C PHE A 199 13.55 -11.54 -0.45
N ASN A 200 13.68 -12.80 -0.01
CA ASN A 200 12.96 -13.95 -0.57
C ASN A 200 11.90 -14.44 0.40
N VAL A 201 10.73 -14.77 -0.11
CA VAL A 201 9.63 -15.38 0.63
C VAL A 201 9.29 -16.70 -0.01
N ASN A 202 9.35 -17.79 0.75
CA ASN A 202 8.88 -19.11 0.36
C ASN A 202 7.65 -19.46 1.21
N SER A 203 6.49 -19.60 0.57
CA SER A 203 5.20 -19.89 1.19
C SER A 203 4.47 -21.07 0.56
N TYR A 204 5.19 -21.99 -0.10
CA TYR A 204 4.58 -23.20 -0.64
C TYR A 204 3.84 -23.99 0.45
N GLN A 205 2.63 -24.42 0.11
CA GLN A 205 1.73 -25.12 1.04
C GLN A 205 1.81 -26.65 0.93
N GLN A 206 2.37 -27.16 -0.14
CA GLN A 206 2.43 -28.59 -0.42
C GLN A 206 3.62 -29.21 0.33
N ASN A 207 3.33 -30.24 1.14
CA ASN A 207 4.32 -31.06 1.82
C ASN A 207 5.15 -30.37 2.92
N ALA A 208 4.61 -30.10 4.09
CA ALA A 208 5.36 -29.90 5.35
C ALA A 208 6.73 -29.16 5.26
N MET A 209 7.03 -28.54 4.11
CA MET A 209 8.24 -27.73 3.97
C MET A 209 8.13 -26.48 4.84
N GLN A 210 9.21 -26.16 5.44
CA GLN A 210 9.33 -24.94 6.23
C GLN A 210 9.14 -23.75 5.32
N GLN A 211 8.03 -23.04 5.50
CA GLN A 211 7.90 -21.72 4.93
C GLN A 211 9.03 -20.84 5.45
N SER A 212 9.48 -19.89 4.66
CA SER A 212 10.65 -19.13 5.06
C SER A 212 10.68 -17.71 4.50
N VAL A 213 11.41 -16.86 5.20
CA VAL A 213 11.76 -15.51 4.76
C VAL A 213 13.28 -15.36 4.90
N THR A 214 13.95 -14.96 3.82
CA THR A 214 15.38 -14.71 3.81
C THR A 214 15.65 -13.26 3.48
N LEU A 215 16.31 -12.53 4.36
CA LEU A 215 16.64 -11.13 4.14
C LEU A 215 18.03 -10.97 3.52
N VAL A 216 18.07 -10.30 2.37
CA VAL A 216 19.31 -9.99 1.63
C VAL A 216 19.83 -8.61 2.01
N LYS A 217 18.93 -7.59 2.02
CA LYS A 217 19.30 -6.19 2.27
C LYS A 217 18.18 -5.42 2.91
N GLY A 218 18.50 -4.51 3.84
CA GLY A 218 17.54 -3.67 4.55
C GLY A 218 17.02 -4.31 5.83
N ASN A 219 15.76 -4.11 6.17
CA ASN A 219 15.09 -4.72 7.33
C ASN A 219 13.68 -5.13 6.94
N VAL A 220 13.21 -6.26 7.46
CA VAL A 220 11.83 -6.70 7.33
C VAL A 220 11.28 -7.15 8.68
N ASP A 221 9.98 -6.92 8.88
CA ASP A 221 9.24 -7.44 10.01
C ASP A 221 8.33 -8.56 9.52
N VAL A 222 8.43 -9.74 10.13
CA VAL A 222 7.62 -10.91 9.80
C VAL A 222 6.60 -11.14 10.92
N THR A 223 5.33 -10.92 10.63
CA THR A 223 4.23 -11.11 11.57
C THR A 223 3.45 -12.37 11.22
N ILE A 224 3.45 -13.35 12.12
CA ILE A 224 2.67 -14.59 11.96
C ILE A 224 1.22 -14.40 12.40
N ASN A 225 0.33 -15.24 11.90
CA ASN A 225 -1.11 -15.16 12.21
C ASN A 225 -1.45 -15.22 13.71
N SER A 226 -0.55 -15.73 14.56
CA SER A 226 -0.70 -15.68 16.03
C SER A 226 -0.47 -14.29 16.65
N GLY A 227 -0.06 -13.30 15.84
CA GLY A 227 0.19 -11.93 16.27
C GLY A 227 1.62 -11.64 16.71
N ASN A 228 2.52 -12.63 16.74
CA ASN A 228 3.92 -12.40 17.07
C ASN A 228 4.65 -11.84 15.86
N SER A 229 5.49 -10.82 16.06
CA SER A 229 6.33 -10.20 15.05
C SER A 229 7.81 -10.43 15.31
N TYR A 230 8.57 -10.66 14.24
CA TYR A 230 10.00 -10.97 14.25
C TYR A 230 10.73 -10.09 13.25
N GLN A 231 11.67 -9.30 13.73
CA GLN A 231 12.50 -8.46 12.87
C GLN A 231 13.70 -9.24 12.37
N LEU A 232 13.96 -9.17 11.05
CA LEU A 232 15.13 -9.76 10.42
C LEU A 232 16.15 -8.69 10.03
N SER A 233 17.43 -9.05 10.19
CA SER A 233 18.59 -8.32 9.70
C SER A 233 19.18 -9.00 8.46
N PRO A 234 19.95 -8.29 7.62
CA PRO A 234 20.58 -8.88 6.44
C PRO A 234 21.42 -10.11 6.79
N GLY A 235 21.26 -11.17 6.01
CA GLY A 235 21.92 -12.47 6.26
C GLY A 235 21.14 -13.38 7.22
N GLU A 236 19.94 -12.98 7.66
CA GLU A 236 19.10 -13.85 8.47
C GLU A 236 18.05 -14.58 7.61
N HIS A 237 17.76 -15.81 8.02
CA HIS A 237 16.81 -16.71 7.41
C HIS A 237 15.85 -17.21 8.48
N LEU A 238 14.59 -16.80 8.38
CA LEU A 238 13.51 -17.26 9.25
C LEU A 238 12.81 -18.46 8.60
N THR A 239 12.61 -19.50 9.39
CA THR A 239 11.78 -20.66 9.00
C THR A 239 10.56 -20.77 9.89
N TYR A 240 9.42 -21.09 9.29
CA TYR A 240 8.13 -21.31 9.97
C TYR A 240 7.59 -22.69 9.62
N SER A 241 7.34 -23.52 10.63
CA SER A 241 6.72 -24.84 10.48
C SER A 241 5.92 -25.18 11.74
N ASP A 242 4.69 -25.65 11.59
CA ASP A 242 3.82 -26.10 12.67
C ASP A 242 3.70 -25.10 13.85
N GLY A 243 3.58 -23.82 13.55
CA GLY A 243 3.49 -22.77 14.56
C GLY A 243 4.83 -22.43 15.24
N LYS A 244 5.94 -23.05 14.84
CA LYS A 244 7.28 -22.81 15.39
C LYS A 244 8.10 -21.97 14.44
N ILE A 245 8.81 -21.00 15.01
CA ILE A 245 9.77 -20.17 14.28
C ILE A 245 11.20 -20.50 14.72
N LYS A 246 12.11 -20.51 13.73
CA LYS A 246 13.55 -20.52 13.95
C LYS A 246 14.18 -19.44 13.08
N ILE A 247 15.11 -18.70 13.65
CA ILE A 247 15.91 -17.70 12.92
C ILE A 247 17.35 -18.20 12.91
N HIS A 248 17.91 -18.27 11.71
CA HIS A 248 19.29 -18.64 11.46
C HIS A 248 20.04 -17.40 11.03
N SER A 249 20.97 -16.94 11.87
CA SER A 249 21.87 -15.83 11.54
C SER A 249 23.07 -16.35 10.71
N ASN A 250 23.62 -15.48 9.87
CA ASN A 250 24.70 -15.81 8.94
C ASN A 250 24.33 -16.91 7.93
N ALA A 251 23.07 -16.93 7.49
CA ALA A 251 22.62 -17.84 6.44
C ALA A 251 23.32 -17.54 5.12
N GLU A 252 23.66 -18.58 4.37
CA GLU A 252 24.13 -18.45 2.99
C GLU A 252 22.97 -17.96 2.09
N VAL A 253 22.73 -16.66 2.08
CA VAL A 253 21.58 -16.03 1.39
C VAL A 253 21.50 -16.44 -0.07
N GLY A 254 22.65 -16.60 -0.74
CA GLY A 254 22.73 -17.07 -2.12
C GLY A 254 22.01 -18.40 -2.35
N LYS A 255 22.07 -19.31 -1.39
CA LYS A 255 21.37 -20.61 -1.45
C LYS A 255 19.84 -20.49 -1.65
N TYR A 256 19.24 -19.47 -1.02
CA TYR A 256 17.80 -19.27 -1.03
C TYR A 256 17.33 -18.36 -2.17
N CYS A 257 18.25 -17.68 -2.85
CA CYS A 257 17.93 -16.66 -3.85
C CYS A 257 18.45 -16.97 -5.26
N CYS A 258 19.33 -17.97 -5.42
CA CYS A 258 19.97 -18.33 -6.71
C CYS A 258 18.95 -18.78 -7.78
N TRP A 259 17.78 -19.26 -7.35
CA TRP A 259 16.71 -19.70 -8.25
C TRP A 259 16.26 -18.59 -9.22
N LYS A 260 16.29 -17.31 -8.82
CA LYS A 260 15.95 -16.18 -9.69
C LYS A 260 16.85 -16.08 -10.92
N GLU A 261 18.11 -16.56 -10.79
CA GLU A 261 19.09 -16.61 -11.88
C GLU A 261 19.07 -17.95 -12.64
N GLY A 262 18.23 -18.88 -12.21
CA GLY A 262 18.07 -20.17 -12.84
C GLY A 262 18.79 -21.31 -12.18
N ALA A 263 19.49 -21.05 -11.10
CA ALA A 263 20.23 -22.08 -10.39
C ALA A 263 19.37 -22.71 -9.27
N LEU A 264 19.58 -24.00 -9.02
CA LEU A 264 19.12 -24.71 -7.84
C LEU A 264 20.33 -25.12 -7.04
N ASN A 265 20.46 -24.59 -5.85
CA ASN A 265 21.57 -24.88 -4.95
C ASN A 265 21.10 -25.75 -3.79
N PHE A 266 21.68 -26.91 -3.68
CA PHE A 266 21.50 -27.86 -2.58
C PHE A 266 22.83 -27.99 -1.85
N ASN A 267 22.87 -27.45 -0.63
CA ASN A 267 24.07 -27.51 0.22
C ASN A 267 23.70 -28.22 1.53
N ASP A 268 24.18 -29.46 1.67
CA ASP A 268 23.84 -30.33 2.81
C ASP A 268 22.33 -30.63 2.96
N ASN A 269 21.60 -30.62 1.84
CA ASN A 269 20.18 -30.99 1.83
C ASN A 269 20.01 -32.51 1.79
N THR A 270 18.97 -33.00 2.44
CA THR A 270 18.59 -34.41 2.31
C THR A 270 17.92 -34.65 0.95
N LEU A 271 18.01 -35.88 0.43
CA LEU A 271 17.32 -36.23 -0.82
C LEU A 271 15.80 -36.06 -0.70
N GLY A 272 15.21 -36.27 0.48
CA GLY A 272 13.80 -35.98 0.71
C GLY A 272 13.46 -34.49 0.52
N GLU A 273 14.29 -33.58 1.03
CA GLU A 273 14.15 -32.14 0.79
C GLU A 273 14.32 -31.79 -0.69
N ILE A 274 15.27 -32.43 -1.38
CA ILE A 274 15.51 -32.24 -2.81
C ILE A 274 14.30 -32.71 -3.63
N PHE A 275 13.79 -33.91 -3.39
CA PHE A 275 12.60 -34.41 -4.10
C PHE A 275 11.37 -33.55 -3.86
N THR A 276 11.17 -33.06 -2.63
CA THR A 276 10.10 -32.12 -2.31
C THR A 276 10.25 -30.83 -3.13
N ARG A 277 11.45 -30.26 -3.18
CA ARG A 277 11.74 -29.05 -3.95
C ARG A 277 11.53 -29.23 -5.44
N LEU A 278 11.96 -30.36 -6.00
CA LEU A 278 11.76 -30.70 -7.40
C LEU A 278 10.27 -30.91 -7.71
N SER A 279 9.48 -31.50 -6.81
CA SER A 279 8.03 -31.63 -6.95
C SER A 279 7.33 -30.29 -7.04
N GLU A 280 7.74 -29.30 -6.25
CA GLU A 280 7.16 -27.95 -6.25
C GLU A 280 7.45 -27.22 -7.56
N ILE A 281 8.67 -27.41 -8.10
CA ILE A 281 9.12 -26.69 -9.31
C ILE A 281 8.58 -27.34 -10.59
N TYR A 282 8.56 -28.67 -10.68
CA TYR A 282 8.35 -29.39 -11.97
C TYR A 282 7.01 -30.13 -12.09
N ASP A 283 6.13 -30.06 -11.11
CA ASP A 283 4.83 -30.78 -11.09
C ASP A 283 4.96 -32.29 -11.21
N VAL A 284 5.86 -32.87 -10.44
CA VAL A 284 6.12 -34.30 -10.42
C VAL A 284 5.92 -34.91 -9.03
N GLU A 285 5.74 -36.21 -8.98
CA GLU A 285 5.63 -36.98 -7.74
C GLU A 285 6.82 -37.93 -7.62
N PHE A 286 7.29 -38.15 -6.39
CA PHE A 286 8.35 -39.10 -6.08
C PHE A 286 7.81 -40.21 -5.16
N ASP A 287 8.00 -41.47 -5.56
CA ASP A 287 7.68 -42.66 -4.77
C ASP A 287 8.98 -43.29 -4.26
N VAL A 288 9.39 -42.89 -3.06
CA VAL A 288 10.63 -43.37 -2.43
C VAL A 288 10.36 -44.70 -1.76
N ARG A 289 10.86 -45.79 -2.38
CA ARG A 289 10.62 -47.18 -1.88
C ARG A 289 11.39 -47.53 -0.63
N ASN A 290 12.51 -46.91 -0.42
CA ASN A 290 13.41 -47.12 0.70
C ASN A 290 13.50 -45.84 1.52
N PRO A 291 12.82 -45.70 2.68
CA PRO A 291 12.77 -44.47 3.44
C PRO A 291 14.12 -43.91 3.88
N GLU A 292 15.13 -44.77 4.05
CA GLU A 292 16.47 -44.33 4.40
C GLU A 292 17.12 -43.44 3.32
N ILE A 293 16.72 -43.52 2.06
CA ILE A 293 17.18 -42.66 0.97
C ILE A 293 16.90 -41.20 1.26
N GLU A 294 15.73 -40.91 1.82
CA GLU A 294 15.32 -39.54 2.12
C GLU A 294 16.28 -38.81 3.06
N SER A 295 17.01 -39.58 3.89
CA SER A 295 17.99 -39.02 4.84
C SER A 295 19.38 -38.78 4.24
N TYR A 296 19.66 -39.27 3.02
CA TYR A 296 20.97 -39.11 2.41
C TYR A 296 21.22 -37.66 2.06
N ARG A 297 22.41 -37.14 2.45
CA ARG A 297 22.80 -35.77 2.23
C ARG A 297 23.47 -35.56 0.89
N TYR A 298 23.14 -34.48 0.23
CA TYR A 298 23.61 -34.20 -1.12
C TYR A 298 24.06 -32.73 -1.23
N HIS A 299 25.14 -32.54 -2.00
CA HIS A 299 25.66 -31.23 -2.36
C HIS A 299 25.70 -31.12 -3.87
N ALA A 300 24.94 -30.21 -4.44
CA ALA A 300 24.95 -29.93 -5.88
C ALA A 300 24.43 -28.52 -6.16
N THR A 301 24.90 -27.93 -7.24
CA THR A 301 24.31 -26.75 -7.86
C THR A 301 23.96 -27.12 -9.29
N PHE A 302 22.71 -26.89 -9.67
CA PHE A 302 22.22 -27.10 -11.01
C PHE A 302 21.94 -25.72 -11.64
N GLU A 303 22.45 -25.48 -12.85
CA GLU A 303 22.40 -24.19 -13.53
C GLU A 303 21.73 -24.34 -14.92
N GLY A 304 20.41 -24.55 -14.91
CA GLY A 304 19.63 -24.66 -16.16
C GLY A 304 19.41 -26.09 -16.66
N GLU A 305 19.84 -27.09 -15.91
CA GLU A 305 19.54 -28.50 -16.22
C GLU A 305 18.04 -28.78 -16.15
N SER A 306 17.56 -29.62 -17.06
CA SER A 306 16.20 -30.16 -17.01
C SER A 306 16.02 -31.12 -15.82
N LEU A 307 14.77 -31.37 -15.43
CA LEU A 307 14.48 -32.36 -14.37
C LEU A 307 15.12 -33.72 -14.64
N GLU A 308 15.02 -34.19 -15.89
CA GLU A 308 15.56 -35.47 -16.29
C GLU A 308 17.11 -35.52 -16.15
N GLU A 309 17.79 -34.43 -16.47
CA GLU A 309 19.24 -34.30 -16.28
C GLU A 309 19.60 -34.26 -14.81
N ILE A 310 18.86 -33.49 -13.99
CA ILE A 310 19.05 -33.44 -12.54
C ILE A 310 18.92 -34.83 -11.92
N LEU A 311 17.84 -35.55 -12.26
CA LEU A 311 17.60 -36.89 -11.73
C LEU A 311 18.70 -37.88 -12.17
N LYS A 312 19.15 -37.78 -13.42
CA LYS A 312 20.27 -38.59 -13.93
C LYS A 312 21.58 -38.30 -13.19
N LEU A 313 21.86 -37.04 -12.88
CA LEU A 313 23.06 -36.67 -12.11
C LEU A 313 23.00 -37.19 -10.69
N ILE A 314 21.81 -37.16 -10.04
CA ILE A 314 21.62 -37.75 -8.72
C ILE A 314 21.81 -39.28 -8.78
N GLU A 315 21.26 -39.96 -9.78
CA GLU A 315 21.41 -41.40 -10.00
C GLU A 315 22.90 -41.78 -10.22
N MET A 316 23.66 -41.00 -10.97
CA MET A 316 25.09 -41.21 -11.20
C MET A 316 25.95 -41.12 -9.92
N SER A 317 25.42 -40.57 -8.84
CA SER A 317 26.09 -40.66 -7.53
C SER A 317 26.21 -42.09 -6.98
N GLY A 318 25.49 -43.05 -7.59
CA GLY A 318 25.59 -44.49 -7.32
C GLY A 318 24.82 -44.94 -6.09
N THR A 319 23.98 -44.11 -5.51
CA THR A 319 23.20 -44.45 -4.29
C THR A 319 21.76 -44.87 -4.56
N ILE A 320 21.19 -44.39 -5.69
CA ILE A 320 19.79 -44.61 -6.05
C ILE A 320 19.61 -44.95 -7.53
N GLU A 321 18.54 -45.67 -7.83
CA GLU A 321 18.00 -45.87 -9.16
C GLU A 321 16.72 -45.05 -9.32
N VAL A 322 16.57 -44.34 -10.43
CA VAL A 322 15.42 -43.49 -10.75
C VAL A 322 14.69 -44.08 -11.96
N LYS A 323 13.38 -44.34 -11.81
CA LYS A 323 12.55 -44.88 -12.90
C LYS A 323 11.26 -44.09 -13.03
N GLU A 324 11.01 -43.50 -14.18
CA GLU A 324 9.70 -42.94 -14.50
C GLU A 324 8.65 -44.07 -14.64
N ILE A 325 7.53 -43.92 -13.94
CA ILE A 325 6.39 -44.85 -13.99
C ILE A 325 5.10 -44.06 -14.23
N PRO A 326 4.04 -44.71 -14.76
CA PRO A 326 2.75 -44.05 -14.95
C PRO A 326 2.17 -43.54 -13.65
N GLY A 327 1.96 -42.20 -13.55
CA GLY A 327 1.28 -41.58 -12.42
C GLY A 327 -0.23 -41.74 -12.47
N LYS A 328 -0.89 -41.68 -11.33
CA LYS A 328 -2.35 -41.84 -11.23
C LYS A 328 -3.13 -40.56 -11.54
N SER A 329 -2.52 -39.40 -11.44
CA SER A 329 -3.15 -38.07 -11.48
C SER A 329 -2.85 -37.26 -12.76
N GLY A 330 -2.20 -37.86 -13.76
CA GLY A 330 -1.71 -37.17 -14.96
C GLY A 330 -0.37 -36.48 -14.77
N ARG A 331 0.20 -36.50 -13.56
CA ARG A 331 1.56 -36.05 -13.24
C ARG A 331 2.56 -37.15 -13.54
N LYS A 332 3.78 -36.79 -13.90
CA LYS A 332 4.89 -37.76 -13.96
C LYS A 332 5.19 -38.25 -12.57
N LEU A 333 5.39 -39.55 -12.41
CA LEU A 333 5.75 -40.20 -11.16
C LEU A 333 7.14 -40.87 -11.30
N TYR A 334 8.06 -40.51 -10.45
CA TYR A 334 9.40 -41.11 -10.41
C TYR A 334 9.52 -42.03 -9.20
N GLN A 335 9.75 -43.30 -9.49
CA GLN A 335 10.04 -44.29 -8.43
C GLN A 335 11.53 -44.26 -8.12
N ILE A 336 11.86 -44.11 -6.82
CA ILE A 336 13.23 -44.05 -6.32
C ILE A 336 13.50 -45.33 -5.50
N LYS A 337 14.57 -46.01 -5.83
CA LYS A 337 15.03 -47.22 -5.13
C LYS A 337 16.51 -47.09 -4.78
N LYS A 338 16.92 -47.83 -3.74
CA LYS A 338 18.31 -48.01 -3.42
C LYS A 338 18.94 -49.02 -4.38
N ILE A 339 20.14 -48.73 -4.87
CA ILE A 339 20.98 -49.68 -5.66
C ILE A 339 21.59 -50.72 -4.77
#